data_a28e7965a39946b472a168c2e855ec66
#
_entry.id   a28e7965a39946b472a168c2e855ec66
#
_cell.length_a   1.000
_cell.length_b   1.000
_cell.length_c   1.000
_cell.angle_alpha   90.00
_cell.angle_beta   90.00
_cell.angle_gamma   90.00
#
_symmetry.space_group_name_H-M   'P 1'
#
loop_
_entity.id
_entity.type
_entity.pdbx_description
1 polymer ?
#
loop_
_entity_poly.entity_id
_entity_poly.type
_entity_poly.pdbx_seq_one_letter_code
_entity_poly.pdbx_strand_id
1 'polypeptide(L)'
;KKQYKRLLLQPFLEEFNKFGEVKTYWINGEHLYSYKQTWEKGDGVFESQEAIDPELLKKCHETAKKLLNDLSKDHEKLIQCRVDFACCIDNTNVCRDYFINEIEICPTIPEQESRGHGYVPLAQAVLKACV
;
A
#
# COMPACT_ATOMS: atom_id res chain seq x y z
N LYS A 1 13.25 -26.58 16.36
CA LYS A 1 12.85 -25.22 16.80
C LYS A 1 13.53 -24.24 15.87
N LYS A 2 12.76 -23.43 15.09
CA LYS A 2 13.31 -22.30 14.34
C LYS A 2 13.71 -21.24 15.35
N GLN A 3 14.99 -20.91 15.44
CA GLN A 3 15.47 -19.80 16.23
C GLN A 3 15.45 -18.53 15.35
N TYR A 4 14.63 -17.55 15.72
CA TYR A 4 14.67 -16.23 15.10
C TYR A 4 15.91 -15.50 15.58
N LYS A 5 16.74 -15.04 14.66
CA LYS A 5 17.98 -14.31 15.00
C LYS A 5 17.74 -12.85 15.37
N ARG A 6 16.61 -12.28 14.96
CA ARG A 6 16.22 -10.88 15.21
C ARG A 6 14.73 -10.77 15.40
N LEU A 7 14.30 -9.87 16.26
CA LEU A 7 12.91 -9.47 16.46
C LEU A 7 12.82 -7.98 16.17
N LEU A 8 11.81 -7.58 15.41
CA LEU A 8 11.42 -6.20 15.25
C LEU A 8 10.27 -5.92 16.22
N LEU A 9 10.44 -4.93 17.09
CA LEU A 9 9.40 -4.46 18.00
C LEU A 9 8.94 -3.09 17.49
N GLN A 10 7.65 -2.96 17.24
CA GLN A 10 7.02 -1.70 16.87
C GLN A 10 5.95 -1.35 17.91
N PRO A 11 5.75 -0.06 18.23
CA PRO A 11 4.60 0.36 19.02
C PRO A 11 3.31 -0.05 18.32
N PHE A 12 2.34 -0.51 19.10
CA PHE A 12 0.99 -0.69 18.59
C PHE A 12 0.35 0.69 18.42
N LEU A 13 -0.14 0.98 17.22
CA LEU A 13 -0.84 2.22 16.91
C LEU A 13 -2.34 1.93 16.79
N GLU A 14 -3.14 2.42 17.75
CA GLU A 14 -4.60 2.26 17.74
C GLU A 14 -5.25 2.91 16.50
N GLU A 15 -4.56 3.87 15.91
CA GLU A 15 -4.93 4.61 14.70
C GLU A 15 -5.17 3.69 13.51
N PHE A 16 -4.47 2.57 13.42
CA PHE A 16 -4.71 1.56 12.38
C PHE A 16 -6.16 1.09 12.36
N ASN A 17 -6.71 0.81 13.52
CA ASN A 17 -8.08 0.33 13.64
C ASN A 17 -9.11 1.41 13.29
N LYS A 18 -8.76 2.69 13.51
CA LYS A 18 -9.68 3.81 13.35
C LYS A 18 -9.67 4.39 11.93
N PHE A 19 -8.48 4.52 11.36
CA PHE A 19 -8.31 5.24 10.09
C PHE A 19 -7.92 4.31 8.93
N GLY A 20 -7.48 3.11 9.26
CA GLY A 20 -7.08 2.12 8.26
C GLY A 20 -5.74 2.42 7.60
N GLU A 21 -5.52 1.75 6.49
CA GLU A 21 -4.34 1.86 5.64
C GLU A 21 -4.73 2.27 4.23
N VAL A 22 -3.88 3.06 3.60
CA VAL A 22 -3.92 3.28 2.15
C VAL A 22 -2.92 2.34 1.50
N LYS A 23 -3.40 1.51 0.59
CA LYS A 23 -2.60 0.53 -0.15
C LYS A 23 -2.47 0.97 -1.60
N THR A 24 -1.23 1.12 -2.05
CA THR A 24 -0.93 1.59 -3.41
C THR A 24 -0.20 0.50 -4.19
N TYR A 25 -0.75 0.09 -5.33
CA TYR A 25 -0.18 -0.94 -6.20
C TYR A 25 0.63 -0.33 -7.34
N TRP A 26 1.79 -0.91 -7.57
CA TRP A 26 2.77 -0.42 -8.52
C TRP A 26 3.28 -1.56 -9.40
N ILE A 27 3.41 -1.29 -10.69
CA ILE A 27 4.02 -2.19 -11.64
C ILE A 27 5.08 -1.44 -12.42
N ASN A 28 6.28 -1.98 -12.40
CA ASN A 28 7.41 -1.41 -13.11
C ASN A 28 7.68 0.07 -12.78
N GLY A 29 7.39 0.49 -11.54
CA GLY A 29 7.51 1.87 -11.08
C GLY A 29 6.34 2.80 -11.45
N GLU A 30 5.32 2.27 -12.13
CA GLU A 30 4.11 3.00 -12.48
C GLU A 30 2.97 2.63 -11.52
N HIS A 31 2.24 3.64 -11.06
CA HIS A 31 1.07 3.46 -10.21
C HIS A 31 -0.06 2.80 -11.02
N LEU A 32 -0.65 1.74 -10.45
CA LEU A 32 -1.76 1.03 -11.07
C LEU A 32 -3.10 1.44 -10.48
N TYR A 33 -3.25 1.30 -9.16
CA TYR A 33 -4.44 1.70 -8.41
C TYR A 33 -4.13 1.81 -6.92
N SER A 34 -5.07 2.41 -6.17
CA SER A 34 -5.03 2.48 -4.72
C SER A 34 -6.39 2.17 -4.12
N TYR A 35 -6.38 1.74 -2.87
CA TYR A 35 -7.59 1.61 -2.06
C TYR A 35 -7.28 1.86 -0.59
N LYS A 36 -8.32 2.09 0.18
CA LYS A 36 -8.23 2.19 1.62
C LYS A 36 -8.80 0.92 2.24
N GLN A 37 -8.09 0.37 3.20
CA GLN A 37 -8.52 -0.78 3.99
C GLN A 37 -8.71 -0.35 5.43
N THR A 38 -9.91 -0.61 5.96
CA THR A 38 -10.26 -0.47 7.38
C THR A 38 -10.66 -1.83 7.94
N TRP A 39 -10.82 -1.93 9.25
CA TRP A 39 -11.24 -3.17 9.89
C TRP A 39 -12.50 -2.92 10.71
N GLU A 40 -13.56 -3.66 10.39
CA GLU A 40 -14.80 -3.67 11.17
C GLU A 40 -14.99 -5.05 11.77
N LYS A 41 -15.06 -5.11 13.11
CA LYS A 41 -15.27 -6.37 13.86
C LYS A 41 -14.28 -7.50 13.51
N GLY A 42 -13.08 -7.13 13.04
CA GLY A 42 -12.03 -8.07 12.63
C GLY A 42 -12.02 -8.40 11.14
N ASP A 43 -13.03 -7.97 10.39
CA ASP A 43 -13.09 -8.16 8.94
C ASP A 43 -12.52 -6.94 8.21
N GLY A 44 -11.75 -7.17 7.14
CA GLY A 44 -11.22 -6.11 6.30
C GLY A 44 -12.34 -5.50 5.44
N VAL A 45 -12.51 -4.19 5.53
CA VAL A 45 -13.41 -3.41 4.69
C VAL A 45 -12.58 -2.63 3.70
N PHE A 46 -12.93 -2.73 2.41
CA PHE A 46 -12.19 -2.10 1.31
C PHE A 46 -13.03 -0.95 0.74
N GLU A 47 -12.42 0.22 0.70
CA GLU A 47 -12.99 1.43 0.11
C GLU A 47 -12.16 1.82 -1.11
N SER A 48 -12.82 2.25 -2.17
CA SER A 48 -12.13 2.70 -3.39
C SER A 48 -11.28 3.95 -3.13
N GLN A 49 -10.38 4.28 -4.05
CA GLN A 49 -9.50 5.44 -3.90
C GLN A 49 -10.26 6.77 -3.79
N GLU A 50 -11.49 6.85 -4.28
CA GLU A 50 -12.34 8.04 -4.18
C GLU A 50 -12.76 8.35 -2.74
N ALA A 51 -12.67 7.36 -1.83
CA ALA A 51 -12.90 7.54 -0.40
C ALA A 51 -11.69 8.12 0.35
N ILE A 52 -10.55 8.26 -0.33
CA ILE A 52 -9.31 8.79 0.24
C ILE A 52 -9.23 10.28 -0.07
N ASP A 53 -8.85 11.10 0.91
CA ASP A 53 -8.57 12.51 0.66
C ASP A 53 -7.54 12.66 -0.49
N PRO A 54 -7.86 13.44 -1.55
CA PRO A 54 -7.00 13.52 -2.73
C PRO A 54 -5.59 14.05 -2.46
N GLU A 55 -5.43 14.99 -1.51
CA GLU A 55 -4.12 15.54 -1.17
C GLU A 55 -3.27 14.53 -0.39
N LEU A 56 -3.89 13.76 0.50
CA LEU A 56 -3.22 12.67 1.20
C LEU A 56 -2.84 11.55 0.24
N LEU A 57 -3.74 11.18 -0.68
CA LEU A 57 -3.45 10.17 -1.71
C LEU A 57 -2.27 10.59 -2.60
N LYS A 58 -2.25 11.86 -3.02
CA LYS A 58 -1.13 12.43 -3.79
C LYS A 58 0.19 12.31 -3.04
N LYS A 59 0.22 12.64 -1.75
CA LYS A 59 1.44 12.49 -0.90
C LYS A 59 1.89 11.02 -0.83
N CYS A 60 0.95 10.07 -0.66
CA CYS A 60 1.25 8.64 -0.68
C CYS A 60 1.91 8.23 -2.01
N HIS A 61 1.36 8.67 -3.14
CA HIS A 61 1.91 8.37 -4.45
C HIS A 61 3.30 8.96 -4.67
N GLU A 62 3.52 10.21 -4.31
CA GLU A 62 4.83 10.86 -4.43
C GLU A 62 5.88 10.16 -3.57
N THR A 63 5.50 9.80 -2.34
CA THR A 63 6.38 9.10 -1.40
C THR A 63 6.70 7.68 -1.88
N ALA A 64 5.70 6.92 -2.34
CA ALA A 64 5.91 5.59 -2.90
C ALA A 64 6.81 5.63 -4.13
N LYS A 65 6.56 6.55 -5.07
CA LYS A 65 7.38 6.71 -6.27
C LYS A 65 8.84 7.01 -5.95
N LYS A 66 9.09 7.91 -4.99
CA LYS A 66 10.45 8.21 -4.52
C LYS A 66 11.14 6.98 -3.94
N LEU A 67 10.44 6.26 -3.03
CA LEU A 67 10.95 5.05 -2.41
C LEU A 67 11.31 3.98 -3.46
N LEU A 68 10.40 3.70 -4.40
CA LEU A 68 10.62 2.69 -5.44
C LEU A 68 11.76 3.06 -6.38
N ASN A 69 11.92 4.35 -6.70
CA ASN A 69 13.06 4.83 -7.46
C ASN A 69 14.39 4.66 -6.71
N ASP A 70 14.38 4.88 -5.39
CA ASP A 70 15.60 4.70 -4.59
C ASP A 70 15.95 3.21 -4.45
N LEU A 71 14.97 2.35 -4.24
CA LEU A 71 15.19 0.89 -4.18
C LEU A 71 15.70 0.33 -5.51
N SER A 72 15.24 0.85 -6.65
CA SER A 72 15.67 0.38 -7.97
C SER A 72 17.09 0.80 -8.37
N LYS A 73 17.74 1.67 -7.60
CA LYS A 73 19.16 2.02 -7.83
C LYS A 73 20.12 0.92 -7.36
N ASP A 74 19.73 0.21 -6.30
CA ASP A 74 20.59 -0.76 -5.61
C ASP A 74 20.14 -2.22 -5.84
N HIS A 75 18.97 -2.42 -6.44
CA HIS A 75 18.36 -3.73 -6.64
C HIS A 75 17.79 -3.87 -8.05
N GLU A 76 17.57 -5.12 -8.46
CA GLU A 76 16.81 -5.40 -9.67
C GLU A 76 15.42 -4.72 -9.59
N LYS A 77 14.97 -4.21 -10.74
CA LYS A 77 13.72 -3.49 -10.85
C LYS A 77 12.56 -4.31 -10.29
N LEU A 78 11.86 -3.78 -9.30
CA LEU A 78 10.66 -4.40 -8.75
C LEU A 78 9.55 -4.37 -9.80
N ILE A 79 9.19 -5.55 -10.34
CA ILE A 79 8.15 -5.66 -11.37
C ILE A 79 6.79 -5.35 -10.76
N GLN A 80 6.50 -5.89 -9.59
CA GLN A 80 5.23 -5.72 -8.88
C GLN A 80 5.49 -5.50 -7.40
N CYS A 81 4.88 -4.46 -6.84
CA CYS A 81 4.92 -4.21 -5.41
C CYS A 81 3.66 -3.47 -4.94
N ARG A 82 3.44 -3.52 -3.63
CA ARG A 82 2.46 -2.72 -2.93
C ARG A 82 3.17 -1.94 -1.82
N VAL A 83 2.86 -0.65 -1.73
CA VAL A 83 3.32 0.19 -0.64
C VAL A 83 2.10 0.55 0.21
N ASP A 84 2.15 0.18 1.48
CA ASP A 84 1.10 0.36 2.45
C ASP A 84 1.42 1.55 3.35
N PHE A 85 0.47 2.44 3.49
CA PHE A 85 0.59 3.65 4.29
C PHE A 85 -0.37 3.62 5.47
N ALA A 86 0.16 3.83 6.66
CA ALA A 86 -0.63 4.01 7.85
C ALA A 86 -0.90 5.48 8.12
N CYS A 87 -2.05 5.78 8.74
CA CYS A 87 -2.45 7.14 9.06
C CYS A 87 -1.67 7.70 10.25
N CYS A 88 -1.21 8.94 10.11
CA CYS A 88 -0.75 9.77 11.21
C CYS A 88 -1.89 10.70 11.64
N ILE A 89 -2.24 10.70 12.91
CA ILE A 89 -3.25 11.58 13.47
C ILE A 89 -2.62 12.73 14.24
N ASP A 90 -3.31 13.84 14.24
CA ASP A 90 -2.98 14.98 15.08
C ASP A 90 -3.71 14.91 16.45
N ASN A 91 -3.47 15.90 17.29
CA ASN A 91 -4.11 16.03 18.60
C ASN A 91 -5.65 16.17 18.56
N THR A 92 -6.22 16.38 17.38
CA THR A 92 -7.67 16.48 17.14
C THR A 92 -8.28 15.17 16.64
N ASN A 93 -7.49 14.07 16.60
CA ASN A 93 -7.88 12.78 16.02
C ASN A 93 -8.28 12.85 14.53
N VAL A 94 -7.73 13.77 13.79
CA VAL A 94 -7.94 13.88 12.34
C VAL A 94 -6.72 13.35 11.62
N CYS A 95 -6.94 12.49 10.62
CA CYS A 95 -5.85 12.02 9.75
C CYS A 95 -5.29 13.21 8.97
N ARG A 96 -4.01 13.51 9.19
CA ARG A 96 -3.31 14.63 8.55
C ARG A 96 -2.26 14.20 7.56
N ASP A 97 -1.76 12.99 7.72
CA ASP A 97 -0.72 12.43 6.88
C ASP A 97 -0.68 10.91 6.97
N TYR A 98 0.10 10.28 6.10
CA TYR A 98 0.38 8.85 6.12
C TYR A 98 1.90 8.62 6.16
N PHE A 99 2.33 7.58 6.84
CA PHE A 99 3.70 7.08 6.78
C PHE A 99 3.74 5.68 6.16
N ILE A 100 4.87 5.32 5.57
CA ILE A 100 5.04 3.98 5.01
C ILE A 100 5.09 2.98 6.16
N ASN A 101 4.17 2.01 6.13
CA ASN A 101 4.10 0.91 7.08
C ASN A 101 4.78 -0.33 6.55
N GLU A 102 4.52 -0.67 5.29
CA GLU A 102 4.98 -1.91 4.68
C GLU A 102 5.25 -1.74 3.18
N ILE A 103 6.20 -2.55 2.69
CA ILE A 103 6.41 -2.76 1.26
C ILE A 103 6.27 -4.26 1.01
N GLU A 104 5.33 -4.64 0.19
CA GLU A 104 5.10 -6.03 -0.18
C GLU A 104 5.53 -6.27 -1.62
N ILE A 105 6.41 -7.25 -1.80
CA ILE A 105 6.87 -7.69 -3.13
C ILE A 105 5.99 -8.83 -3.60
N CYS A 106 5.49 -8.74 -4.82
CA CYS A 106 4.52 -9.70 -5.36
C CYS A 106 3.26 -9.86 -4.51
N PRO A 107 2.57 -8.75 -4.20
CA PRO A 107 1.39 -8.76 -3.35
C PRO A 107 0.25 -9.57 -3.98
N THR A 108 -0.54 -10.21 -3.13
CA THR A 108 -1.83 -10.76 -3.54
C THR A 108 -2.84 -9.63 -3.73
N ILE A 109 -3.70 -9.76 -4.75
CA ILE A 109 -4.81 -8.83 -4.95
C ILE A 109 -6.03 -9.44 -4.25
N PRO A 110 -6.65 -8.73 -3.30
CA PRO A 110 -7.86 -9.22 -2.65
C PRO A 110 -8.97 -9.49 -3.68
N GLU A 111 -9.71 -10.58 -3.53
CA GLU A 111 -10.78 -10.96 -4.45
C GLU A 111 -11.85 -9.87 -4.60
N GLN A 112 -12.15 -9.16 -3.53
CA GLN A 112 -13.13 -8.06 -3.52
C GLN A 112 -12.69 -6.88 -4.39
N GLU A 113 -11.40 -6.63 -4.49
CA GLU A 113 -10.81 -5.60 -5.35
C GLU A 113 -10.73 -6.02 -6.80
N SER A 114 -10.61 -7.31 -7.07
CA SER A 114 -10.56 -7.84 -8.43
C SER A 114 -11.84 -7.58 -9.24
N ARG A 115 -12.96 -7.33 -8.57
CA ARG A 115 -14.27 -7.10 -9.23
C ARG A 115 -14.38 -5.73 -9.92
N GLY A 116 -13.64 -4.71 -9.47
CA GLY A 116 -13.72 -3.35 -10.04
C GLY A 116 -12.54 -2.98 -10.93
N HIS A 117 -11.35 -3.39 -10.55
CA HIS A 117 -10.11 -3.00 -11.22
C HIS A 117 -9.39 -4.17 -11.89
N GLY A 118 -9.93 -5.35 -11.74
CA GLY A 118 -9.68 -6.58 -12.44
C GLY A 118 -8.22 -7.01 -12.63
N TYR A 119 -8.02 -8.32 -12.65
CA TYR A 119 -6.75 -8.92 -13.07
C TYR A 119 -6.32 -8.50 -14.49
N VAL A 120 -7.23 -7.96 -15.32
CA VAL A 120 -6.93 -7.56 -16.69
C VAL A 120 -5.94 -6.40 -16.76
N PRO A 121 -6.14 -5.27 -16.06
CA PRO A 121 -5.13 -4.20 -16.03
C PRO A 121 -3.79 -4.67 -15.45
N LEU A 122 -3.82 -5.50 -14.42
CA LEU A 122 -2.61 -6.09 -13.86
C LEU A 122 -1.89 -6.98 -14.88
N ALA A 123 -2.60 -7.91 -15.51
CA ALA A 123 -2.03 -8.78 -16.52
C ALA A 123 -1.46 -7.99 -17.71
N GLN A 124 -2.16 -6.95 -18.17
CA GLN A 124 -1.68 -6.07 -19.23
C GLN A 124 -0.41 -5.30 -18.82
N ALA A 125 -0.36 -4.81 -17.58
CA ALA A 125 0.80 -4.09 -17.07
C ALA A 125 2.01 -5.03 -16.91
N VAL A 126 1.80 -6.25 -16.40
CA VAL A 126 2.85 -7.27 -16.30
C VAL A 126 3.36 -7.65 -17.69
N LEU A 127 2.48 -7.91 -18.64
CA LEU A 127 2.87 -8.23 -20.02
C LEU A 127 3.71 -7.12 -20.65
N LYS A 128 3.34 -5.84 -20.45
CA LYS A 128 4.15 -4.70 -20.92
C LYS A 128 5.52 -4.59 -20.25
N ALA A 129 5.65 -5.04 -19.00
CA ALA A 129 6.91 -4.99 -18.29
C ALA A 129 7.86 -6.12 -18.67
N CYS A 130 7.35 -7.20 -19.26
CA CYS A 130 8.13 -8.38 -19.67
C CYS A 130 8.59 -8.33 -21.15
N VAL A 131 8.18 -7.32 -21.91
CA VAL A 131 8.59 -7.07 -23.29
C VAL A 131 9.58 -5.92 -23.34
#